data_0ebf083db0e4c47695e61d8080946fad
#
_entry.id   0ebf083db0e4c47695e61d8080946fad
#
_cell.length_a   1.000
_cell.length_b   1.000
_cell.length_c   1.000
_cell.angle_alpha   90.00
_cell.angle_beta   90.00
_cell.angle_gamma   90.00
#
_symmetry.space_group_name_H-M   'P 1'
#
loop_
_entity.id
_entity.type
_entity.pdbx_description
1 polymer ?
#
loop_
_entity_poly.entity_id
_entity_poly.type
_entity_poly.pdbx_seq_one_letter_code
_entity_poly.pdbx_strand_id
1 'polypeptide(L)'
;MQKNNDDIFTLTKKLILDLIDASNIEEITALLEKRFKKDFGADESRLMFFTESNKNIPKGRIKNPVESADRLAGLMKPGESFYGEVKQDITQFIFNDETAIKEVALIPLTSNTLKGMIALGSARQGKYTENKDTLFLDFVSEVVSGLIDNHNS
;
A
#
# COMPACT_ATOMS: atom_id res chain seq x y z
N MET A 1 16.24 -17.90 0.83
CA MET A 1 17.18 -17.08 0.06
C MET A 1 16.91 -15.61 0.30
N GLN A 2 17.90 -14.88 0.76
CA GLN A 2 17.76 -13.45 0.95
C GLN A 2 17.86 -12.73 -0.39
N LYS A 3 16.97 -11.79 -0.62
CA LYS A 3 17.08 -10.90 -1.76
C LYS A 3 18.09 -9.81 -1.43
N ASN A 4 18.99 -9.57 -2.34
CA ASN A 4 19.95 -8.47 -2.20
C ASN A 4 19.37 -7.19 -2.82
N ASN A 5 20.11 -6.09 -2.70
CA ASN A 5 19.67 -4.80 -3.23
C ASN A 5 19.43 -4.82 -4.73
N ASP A 6 20.21 -5.60 -5.47
CA ASP A 6 20.05 -5.72 -6.91
C ASP A 6 18.74 -6.39 -7.29
N ASP A 7 18.34 -7.42 -6.51
CA ASP A 7 17.07 -8.09 -6.74
C ASP A 7 15.90 -7.15 -6.45
N ILE A 8 15.97 -6.39 -5.36
CA ILE A 8 14.93 -5.41 -5.02
C ILE A 8 14.85 -4.34 -6.09
N PHE A 9 15.98 -3.83 -6.56
CA PHE A 9 16.01 -2.84 -7.63
C PHE A 9 15.37 -3.38 -8.91
N THR A 10 15.73 -4.60 -9.31
CA THR A 10 15.22 -5.23 -10.52
C THR A 10 13.71 -5.46 -10.43
N LEU A 11 13.23 -5.97 -9.30
CA LEU A 11 11.81 -6.20 -9.09
C LEU A 11 11.01 -4.90 -9.05
N THR A 12 11.57 -3.87 -8.43
CA THR A 12 10.93 -2.55 -8.36
C THR A 12 10.83 -1.94 -9.74
N LYS A 13 11.90 -1.99 -10.53
CA LYS A 13 11.92 -1.47 -11.90
C LYS A 13 10.86 -2.15 -12.75
N LYS A 14 10.77 -3.48 -12.67
CA LYS A 14 9.79 -4.24 -13.42
C LYS A 14 8.36 -3.86 -13.01
N LEU A 15 8.12 -3.72 -11.72
CA LEU A 15 6.82 -3.29 -11.21
C LEU A 15 6.43 -1.93 -11.77
N ILE A 16 7.35 -0.96 -11.71
CA ILE A 16 7.09 0.39 -12.20
C ILE A 16 6.75 0.39 -13.69
N LEU A 17 7.52 -0.35 -14.50
CA LEU A 17 7.26 -0.43 -15.92
C LEU A 17 5.90 -1.03 -16.24
N ASP A 18 5.51 -2.07 -15.49
CA ASP A 18 4.21 -2.70 -15.67
C ASP A 18 3.07 -1.77 -15.22
N LEU A 19 3.27 -1.01 -14.14
CA LEU A 19 2.28 -0.04 -13.67
C LEU A 19 2.04 1.08 -14.69
N ILE A 20 3.10 1.53 -15.35
CA ILE A 20 2.99 2.58 -16.39
C ILE A 20 2.08 2.11 -17.53
N ASP A 21 2.11 0.83 -17.84
CA ASP A 21 1.29 0.25 -18.92
C ASP A 21 -0.16 -0.02 -18.50
N ALA A 22 -0.49 0.12 -17.22
CA ALA A 22 -1.86 -0.12 -16.75
C ALA A 22 -2.83 0.91 -17.32
N SER A 23 -4.04 0.48 -17.66
CA SER A 23 -5.02 1.30 -18.37
C SER A 23 -5.87 2.17 -17.45
N ASN A 24 -6.00 1.81 -16.18
CA ASN A 24 -6.89 2.50 -15.25
C ASN A 24 -6.49 2.21 -13.80
N ILE A 25 -7.16 2.87 -12.86
CA ILE A 25 -6.89 2.72 -11.42
C ILE A 25 -7.16 1.28 -10.95
N GLU A 26 -8.18 0.64 -11.48
CA GLU A 26 -8.48 -0.75 -11.12
C GLU A 26 -7.33 -1.69 -11.47
N GLU A 27 -6.74 -1.54 -12.66
CA GLU A 27 -5.58 -2.33 -13.05
C GLU A 27 -4.36 -2.02 -12.21
N ILE A 28 -4.13 -0.74 -11.90
CA ILE A 28 -3.04 -0.33 -11.02
C ILE A 28 -3.18 -1.01 -9.67
N THR A 29 -4.39 -0.98 -9.09
CA THR A 29 -4.67 -1.58 -7.80
C THR A 29 -4.40 -3.09 -7.81
N ALA A 30 -4.95 -3.79 -8.78
CA ALA A 30 -4.80 -5.25 -8.88
C ALA A 30 -3.34 -5.66 -9.07
N LEU A 31 -2.63 -4.96 -9.94
CA LEU A 31 -1.24 -5.27 -10.25
C LEU A 31 -0.34 -5.03 -9.03
N LEU A 32 -0.51 -3.89 -8.38
CA LEU A 32 0.27 -3.52 -7.22
C LEU A 32 0.10 -4.54 -6.10
N GLU A 33 -1.14 -4.88 -5.76
CA GLU A 33 -1.43 -5.83 -4.69
C GLU A 33 -0.87 -7.21 -4.98
N LYS A 34 -1.02 -7.67 -6.21
CA LYS A 34 -0.50 -8.98 -6.61
C LYS A 34 1.01 -9.05 -6.51
N ARG A 35 1.70 -7.99 -7.00
CA ARG A 35 3.16 -7.96 -7.02
C ARG A 35 3.76 -7.87 -5.64
N PHE A 36 3.17 -7.09 -4.74
CA PHE A 36 3.68 -7.01 -3.38
C PHE A 36 3.61 -8.35 -2.67
N LYS A 37 2.58 -9.15 -2.93
CA LYS A 37 2.47 -10.48 -2.36
C LYS A 37 3.46 -11.45 -3.01
N LYS A 38 3.53 -11.45 -4.33
CA LYS A 38 4.32 -12.41 -5.08
C LYS A 38 5.82 -12.13 -5.05
N ASP A 39 6.19 -10.86 -5.31
CA ASP A 39 7.60 -10.50 -5.53
C ASP A 39 8.27 -9.94 -4.28
N PHE A 40 7.51 -9.35 -3.36
CA PHE A 40 8.07 -8.68 -2.18
C PHE A 40 7.68 -9.35 -0.86
N GLY A 41 6.97 -10.46 -0.92
CA GLY A 41 6.73 -11.31 0.25
C GLY A 41 5.72 -10.81 1.25
N ALA A 42 4.84 -9.87 0.89
CA ALA A 42 3.77 -9.46 1.77
C ALA A 42 2.73 -10.59 1.90
N ASP A 43 2.22 -10.80 3.09
CA ASP A 43 1.12 -11.74 3.29
C ASP A 43 -0.21 -11.15 2.88
N GLU A 44 -0.38 -9.84 3.11
CA GLU A 44 -1.54 -9.09 2.66
C GLU A 44 -1.07 -7.78 2.02
N SER A 45 -1.82 -7.31 1.03
CA SER A 45 -1.50 -6.08 0.31
C SER A 45 -2.79 -5.40 -0.12
N ARG A 46 -2.88 -4.09 0.14
CA ARG A 46 -4.05 -3.28 -0.26
C ARG A 46 -3.58 -1.92 -0.75
N LEU A 47 -4.19 -1.46 -1.82
CA LEU A 47 -4.12 -0.05 -2.22
C LEU A 47 -5.48 0.53 -1.87
N MET A 48 -5.53 1.41 -0.87
CA MET A 48 -6.79 1.92 -0.31
C MET A 48 -6.97 3.38 -0.62
N PHE A 49 -8.21 3.79 -0.80
CA PHE A 49 -8.56 5.17 -1.10
C PHE A 49 -9.58 5.68 -0.08
N PHE A 50 -9.31 6.86 0.47
CA PHE A 50 -10.16 7.49 1.48
C PHE A 50 -11.06 8.51 0.79
N THR A 51 -12.18 8.02 0.30
CA THR A 51 -13.16 8.80 -0.42
C THR A 51 -14.55 8.24 -0.16
N GLU A 52 -15.59 9.02 -0.40
CA GLU A 52 -16.96 8.54 -0.17
C GLU A 52 -17.41 7.61 -1.28
N SER A 53 -17.14 7.99 -2.52
CA SER A 53 -17.44 7.13 -3.66
C SER A 53 -16.61 7.55 -4.87
N ASN A 54 -16.25 6.58 -5.70
CA ASN A 54 -15.59 6.87 -6.97
C ASN A 54 -15.74 5.63 -7.86
N LYS A 55 -16.42 5.81 -9.00
CA LYS A 55 -16.71 4.72 -9.91
C LYS A 55 -15.47 4.11 -10.56
N ASN A 56 -14.34 4.81 -10.53
CA ASN A 56 -13.09 4.35 -11.13
C ASN A 56 -12.25 3.51 -10.17
N ILE A 57 -12.69 3.37 -8.92
CA ILE A 57 -11.98 2.63 -7.87
C ILE A 57 -12.75 1.38 -7.50
N PRO A 58 -12.08 0.22 -7.34
CA PRO A 58 -12.76 -0.99 -6.87
C PRO A 58 -13.45 -0.73 -5.53
N LYS A 59 -14.70 -1.18 -5.40
CA LYS A 59 -15.52 -0.92 -4.20
C LYS A 59 -14.86 -1.37 -2.91
N GLY A 60 -14.21 -2.51 -2.94
CA GLY A 60 -13.53 -3.05 -1.77
C GLY A 60 -12.30 -2.27 -1.33
N ARG A 61 -11.92 -1.24 -2.07
CA ARG A 61 -10.75 -0.42 -1.78
C ARG A 61 -11.09 1.01 -1.40
N ILE A 62 -12.37 1.30 -1.23
CA ILE A 62 -12.85 2.61 -0.77
C ILE A 62 -13.16 2.51 0.72
N LYS A 63 -12.64 3.45 1.48
CA LYS A 63 -12.91 3.58 2.92
C LYS A 63 -13.40 4.99 3.20
N ASN A 64 -14.34 5.11 4.14
CA ASN A 64 -14.88 6.39 4.55
C ASN A 64 -13.76 7.29 5.10
N PRO A 65 -13.63 8.54 4.62
CA PRO A 65 -12.53 9.42 5.04
C PRO A 65 -12.54 9.74 6.53
N VAL A 66 -13.69 9.97 7.13
CA VAL A 66 -13.80 10.31 8.55
C VAL A 66 -13.44 9.12 9.41
N GLU A 67 -14.00 7.96 9.12
CA GLU A 67 -13.69 6.73 9.85
C GLU A 67 -12.21 6.37 9.75
N SER A 68 -11.65 6.53 8.56
CA SER A 68 -10.23 6.23 8.33
C SER A 68 -9.33 7.17 9.14
N ALA A 69 -9.66 8.46 9.15
CA ALA A 69 -8.92 9.43 9.94
C ALA A 69 -8.96 9.09 11.42
N ASP A 70 -10.14 8.72 11.94
CA ASP A 70 -10.29 8.32 13.35
C ASP A 70 -9.46 7.08 13.68
N ARG A 71 -9.55 6.07 12.84
CA ARG A 71 -8.86 4.80 13.07
C ARG A 71 -7.34 4.93 13.02
N LEU A 72 -6.84 5.80 12.17
CA LEU A 72 -5.40 5.93 11.93
C LEU A 72 -4.75 7.12 12.63
N ALA A 73 -5.55 8.00 13.26
CA ALA A 73 -5.06 9.26 13.83
C ALA A 73 -3.97 9.09 14.89
N GLY A 74 -4.06 8.03 15.70
CA GLY A 74 -3.06 7.77 16.73
C GLY A 74 -1.83 7.01 16.24
N LEU A 75 -1.84 6.62 14.98
CA LEU A 75 -0.82 5.73 14.41
C LEU A 75 0.06 6.44 13.39
N MET A 76 -0.54 7.21 12.51
CA MET A 76 0.17 7.86 11.40
C MET A 76 0.10 9.36 11.53
N LYS A 77 1.26 10.01 11.35
CA LYS A 77 1.32 11.45 11.17
C LYS A 77 1.08 11.76 9.70
N PRO A 78 0.47 12.93 9.38
CA PRO A 78 0.21 13.28 7.98
C PRO A 78 1.51 13.24 7.15
N GLY A 79 1.44 12.51 6.03
CA GLY A 79 2.54 12.42 5.09
C GLY A 79 3.68 11.51 5.50
N GLU A 80 3.59 10.85 6.65
CA GLU A 80 4.63 9.94 7.12
C GLU A 80 4.19 8.50 7.03
N SER A 81 5.12 7.63 6.61
CA SER A 81 4.88 6.19 6.60
C SER A 81 4.99 5.61 8.01
N PHE A 82 4.30 4.51 8.23
CA PHE A 82 4.36 3.78 9.49
C PHE A 82 4.81 2.34 9.23
N TYR A 83 5.74 1.87 10.04
CA TYR A 83 6.21 0.48 10.01
C TYR A 83 6.20 -0.08 11.42
N GLY A 84 5.41 -1.12 11.66
CA GLY A 84 5.40 -1.71 12.99
C GLY A 84 4.17 -2.54 13.30
N GLU A 85 4.05 -2.88 14.58
CA GLU A 85 2.92 -3.63 15.08
C GLU A 85 1.73 -2.71 15.32
N VAL A 86 0.53 -3.22 15.08
CA VAL A 86 -0.71 -2.50 15.32
C VAL A 86 -1.71 -3.43 16.00
N LYS A 87 -2.74 -2.84 16.60
CA LYS A 87 -3.81 -3.60 17.23
C LYS A 87 -4.64 -4.34 16.19
N GLN A 88 -5.25 -5.44 16.59
CA GLN A 88 -6.05 -6.27 15.71
C GLN A 88 -7.20 -5.52 15.04
N ASP A 89 -7.81 -4.57 15.74
CA ASP A 89 -8.88 -3.76 15.15
C ASP A 89 -8.39 -2.96 13.94
N ILE A 90 -7.13 -2.53 13.94
CA ILE A 90 -6.52 -1.82 12.80
C ILE A 90 -6.30 -2.79 11.65
N THR A 91 -5.75 -3.97 11.90
CA THR A 91 -5.52 -4.95 10.84
C THR A 91 -6.84 -5.41 10.21
N GLN A 92 -7.89 -5.56 11.03
CA GLN A 92 -9.20 -5.91 10.52
C GLN A 92 -9.80 -4.80 9.68
N PHE A 93 -9.64 -3.55 10.12
CA PHE A 93 -10.12 -2.40 9.35
C PHE A 93 -9.45 -2.34 7.97
N ILE A 94 -8.13 -2.55 7.92
CA ILE A 94 -7.36 -2.41 6.69
C ILE A 94 -7.54 -3.63 5.77
N PHE A 95 -7.35 -4.82 6.32
CA PHE A 95 -7.27 -6.04 5.51
C PHE A 95 -8.55 -6.85 5.50
N ASN A 96 -9.47 -6.53 6.41
CA ASN A 96 -10.75 -7.24 6.54
C ASN A 96 -10.50 -8.75 6.58
N ASP A 97 -9.54 -9.20 7.42
CA ASP A 97 -8.91 -10.45 7.18
C ASP A 97 -9.09 -11.48 8.25
N GLU A 98 -8.82 -12.69 7.80
CA GLU A 98 -8.71 -13.88 8.60
C GLU A 98 -7.26 -14.25 8.87
N THR A 99 -6.31 -13.53 8.30
CA THR A 99 -4.88 -13.80 8.44
C THR A 99 -4.33 -13.06 9.66
N ALA A 100 -3.53 -13.76 10.47
CA ALA A 100 -2.92 -13.16 11.65
C ALA A 100 -1.78 -12.24 11.23
N ILE A 101 -2.07 -10.96 11.05
CA ILE A 101 -1.07 -9.95 10.70
C ILE A 101 -0.41 -9.44 11.98
N LYS A 102 0.91 -9.48 12.03
CA LYS A 102 1.69 -8.98 13.17
C LYS A 102 2.29 -7.61 12.92
N GLU A 103 2.74 -7.35 11.71
CA GLU A 103 3.32 -6.06 11.36
C GLU A 103 2.73 -5.53 10.08
N VAL A 104 2.69 -4.22 9.98
CA VAL A 104 2.20 -3.53 8.80
C VAL A 104 3.22 -2.50 8.32
N ALA A 105 3.15 -2.22 7.02
CA ALA A 105 3.79 -1.05 6.42
C ALA A 105 2.68 -0.24 5.79
N LEU A 106 2.51 0.99 6.26
CA LEU A 106 1.45 1.89 5.79
C LEU A 106 2.13 3.10 5.16
N ILE A 107 1.96 3.25 3.85
CA ILE A 107 2.64 4.29 3.09
C ILE A 107 1.60 5.20 2.47
N PRO A 108 1.50 6.47 2.90
CA PRO A 108 0.51 7.38 2.35
C PRO A 108 0.79 7.69 0.89
N LEU A 109 -0.27 7.86 0.11
CA LEU A 109 -0.14 8.35 -1.26
C LEU A 109 0.13 9.86 -1.23
N THR A 110 0.85 10.32 -2.25
CA THR A 110 1.13 11.74 -2.46
C THR A 110 0.31 12.31 -3.62
N SER A 111 -0.81 11.65 -3.93
CA SER A 111 -1.72 12.07 -4.99
C SER A 111 -2.35 13.42 -4.67
N ASN A 112 -2.52 14.25 -5.70
CA ASN A 112 -3.20 15.55 -5.58
C ASN A 112 -4.71 15.43 -5.70
N THR A 113 -5.22 14.29 -6.18
CA THR A 113 -6.64 14.11 -6.48
C THR A 113 -7.34 13.13 -5.56
N LEU A 114 -6.59 12.15 -5.02
CA LEU A 114 -7.15 11.10 -4.17
C LEU A 114 -6.28 10.84 -2.97
N LYS A 115 -6.86 10.91 -1.78
CA LYS A 115 -6.17 10.47 -0.56
C LYS A 115 -6.22 8.96 -0.48
N GLY A 116 -5.14 8.36 -0.03
CA GLY A 116 -5.08 6.92 0.10
C GLY A 116 -3.76 6.46 0.67
N MET A 117 -3.58 5.16 0.70
CA MET A 117 -2.34 4.57 1.19
C MET A 117 -2.11 3.19 0.59
N ILE A 118 -0.84 2.80 0.54
CA ILE A 118 -0.45 1.42 0.31
C ILE A 118 -0.33 0.77 1.68
N ALA A 119 -1.00 -0.36 1.88
CA ALA A 119 -0.95 -1.08 3.15
C ALA A 119 -0.45 -2.50 2.90
N LEU A 120 0.64 -2.86 3.55
CA LEU A 120 1.21 -4.20 3.50
C LEU A 120 1.12 -4.82 4.88
N GLY A 121 0.82 -6.12 4.93
CA GLY A 121 0.76 -6.85 6.19
C GLY A 121 1.63 -8.08 6.15
N SER A 122 2.26 -8.40 7.29
CA SER A 122 3.06 -9.59 7.44
C SER A 122 2.68 -10.33 8.71
N ALA A 123 2.58 -11.65 8.60
CA ALA A 123 2.39 -12.53 9.76
C ALA A 123 3.69 -12.71 10.54
N ARG A 124 4.82 -12.26 10.00
CA ARG A 124 6.13 -12.40 10.62
C ARG A 124 6.56 -11.10 11.30
N GLN A 125 6.93 -11.19 12.57
CA GLN A 125 7.46 -10.08 13.33
C GLN A 125 8.83 -9.66 12.75
N GLY A 126 9.09 -8.36 12.70
CA GLY A 126 10.35 -7.82 12.20
C GLY A 126 10.43 -7.63 10.70
N LYS A 127 9.41 -8.05 9.96
CA LYS A 127 9.42 -7.94 8.49
C LYS A 127 9.67 -6.52 8.01
N TYR A 128 9.02 -5.55 8.62
CA TYR A 128 9.11 -4.15 8.18
C TYR A 128 9.95 -3.30 9.14
N THR A 129 9.91 -3.59 10.43
CA THR A 129 10.66 -2.81 11.42
C THR A 129 12.16 -3.06 11.35
N GLU A 130 12.57 -4.28 10.99
CA GLU A 130 13.98 -4.65 10.91
C GLU A 130 14.56 -4.53 9.50
N ASN A 131 13.69 -4.32 8.50
CA ASN A 131 14.12 -4.26 7.11
C ASN A 131 14.49 -2.82 6.75
N LYS A 132 15.73 -2.63 6.27
CA LYS A 132 16.23 -1.31 5.87
C LYS A 132 15.90 -0.95 4.43
N ASP A 133 15.25 -1.87 3.70
CA ASP A 133 14.95 -1.69 2.27
C ASP A 133 13.58 -1.06 2.02
N THR A 134 12.97 -0.44 3.05
CA THR A 134 11.64 0.15 2.93
C THR A 134 11.62 1.45 2.11
N LEU A 135 12.78 2.01 1.78
CA LEU A 135 12.84 3.21 0.95
C LEU A 135 12.19 3.03 -0.41
N PHE A 136 12.22 1.81 -0.97
CA PHE A 136 11.58 1.58 -2.26
C PHE A 136 10.05 1.73 -2.18
N LEU A 137 9.47 1.53 -1.00
CA LEU A 137 8.02 1.67 -0.82
C LEU A 137 7.59 3.13 -1.01
N ASP A 138 8.36 4.07 -0.49
CA ASP A 138 8.08 5.50 -0.69
C ASP A 138 8.18 5.86 -2.17
N PHE A 139 9.18 5.34 -2.84
CA PHE A 139 9.36 5.55 -4.28
C PHE A 139 8.18 5.00 -5.07
N VAL A 140 7.77 3.77 -4.78
CA VAL A 140 6.61 3.16 -5.44
C VAL A 140 5.36 3.99 -5.19
N SER A 141 5.16 4.45 -3.95
CA SER A 141 4.01 5.29 -3.62
C SER A 141 3.98 6.57 -4.44
N GLU A 142 5.12 7.23 -4.63
CA GLU A 142 5.19 8.44 -5.45
C GLU A 142 4.82 8.16 -6.90
N VAL A 143 5.33 7.07 -7.47
CA VAL A 143 5.02 6.71 -8.85
C VAL A 143 3.53 6.37 -8.99
N VAL A 144 3.00 5.56 -8.08
CA VAL A 144 1.58 5.18 -8.08
C VAL A 144 0.71 6.41 -7.97
N SER A 145 1.07 7.35 -7.11
CA SER A 145 0.32 8.59 -6.92
C SER A 145 0.25 9.41 -8.19
N GLY A 146 1.37 9.54 -8.90
CA GLY A 146 1.41 10.24 -10.18
C GLY A 146 0.55 9.57 -11.24
N LEU A 147 0.58 8.24 -11.30
CA LEU A 147 -0.23 7.49 -12.25
C LEU A 147 -1.73 7.61 -11.93
N ILE A 148 -2.07 7.58 -10.64
CA ILE A 148 -3.46 7.78 -10.20
C ILE A 148 -3.96 9.17 -10.63
N ASP A 149 -3.15 10.20 -10.43
CA ASP A 149 -3.53 11.55 -10.82
C ASP A 149 -3.79 11.64 -12.33
N ASN A 150 -2.98 10.97 -13.14
CA ASN A 150 -3.16 10.94 -14.59
C ASN A 150 -4.47 10.26 -14.99
N HIS A 151 -4.83 9.16 -14.30
CA HIS A 151 -6.04 8.42 -14.63
C HIS A 151 -7.31 9.00 -14.01
N ASN A 152 -7.17 9.87 -13.02
CA ASN A 152 -8.31 10.46 -12.30
C ASN A 152 -8.61 11.89 -12.76
N SER A 153 -7.96 12.35 -13.80
CA SER A 153 -8.19 13.69 -14.34
C SER A 153 -9.39 13.73 -15.27
#